data_bc93dfc414ded1815047687cdc4cba7e
#
_entry.id   bc93dfc414ded1815047687cdc4cba7e
#
_cell.length_a   1.000
_cell.length_b   1.000
_cell.length_c   1.000
_cell.angle_alpha   90.00
_cell.angle_beta   90.00
_cell.angle_gamma   90.00
#
_symmetry.space_group_name_H-M   'P 1'
#
loop_
_entity.id
_entity.type
_entity.pdbx_description
1 polymer ?
#
loop_
_entity_poly.entity_id
_entity_poly.type
_entity_poly.pdbx_seq_one_letter_code
_entity_poly.pdbx_strand_id
1 'polypeptide(L)'
;MNLRNPKEYCESLLVIRNKKQELVPLRFNEAQSNLYAVIRQQAALGKPIRIIILKGRQEGISTVTEALMFQDTVTRPNVKTLIVAHDSGATGNLFKMNKLFYDCLPRRMQPMRKNSNAKELVFENPTREPKEKAKKPGLRSSIRCQTAGSGSVGRSDTLTNVHISEYAFWPKDKKDLLLGIMQTVPNDPSTMVVIESTANGYDHFKELWDGAENGTNEWIPVFLPWYLEKGYRMAVPPGTEWTEEERQLQRDFGLDEEQLQWRRWCIRANCGGSVEEFRQEYPNTPAEAFLLSGTPFFDNQALAVQQMHAPEP
;
A
#
# COMPACT_ATOMS: atom_id res chain seq x y z
N MET A 1 27.35 2.12 2.00
CA MET A 1 25.94 2.46 2.28
C MET A 1 25.60 3.74 1.55
N ASN A 2 24.75 3.66 0.52
CA ASN A 2 24.30 4.82 -0.27
C ASN A 2 22.97 5.34 0.28
N LEU A 3 23.02 6.27 1.22
CA LEU A 3 21.82 6.85 1.83
C LEU A 3 20.93 7.67 0.87
N ARG A 4 21.39 7.90 -0.37
CA ARG A 4 20.58 8.49 -1.44
C ARG A 4 19.69 7.46 -2.13
N ASN A 5 19.98 6.17 -1.97
CA ASN A 5 19.12 5.10 -2.45
C ASN A 5 18.02 4.84 -1.40
N PRO A 6 16.73 5.06 -1.72
CA PRO A 6 15.64 4.91 -0.75
C PRO A 6 15.57 3.52 -0.12
N LYS A 7 15.76 2.45 -0.90
CA LYS A 7 15.75 1.07 -0.36
C LYS A 7 16.88 0.85 0.62
N GLU A 8 18.12 1.22 0.26
CA GLU A 8 19.27 1.08 1.17
C GLU A 8 19.08 1.89 2.45
N TYR A 9 18.51 3.11 2.35
CA TYR A 9 18.16 3.92 3.51
C TYR A 9 17.18 3.17 4.42
N CYS A 10 16.06 2.70 3.85
CA CYS A 10 15.02 2.01 4.61
C CYS A 10 15.55 0.74 5.28
N GLU A 11 16.27 -0.11 4.55
CA GLU A 11 16.78 -1.38 5.08
C GLU A 11 17.94 -1.21 6.08
N SER A 12 18.68 -0.09 6.02
CA SER A 12 19.81 0.16 6.91
C SER A 12 19.42 0.89 8.19
N LEU A 13 18.34 1.68 8.17
CA LEU A 13 18.04 2.61 9.25
C LEU A 13 16.66 2.41 9.88
N LEU A 14 15.70 1.84 9.16
CA LEU A 14 14.33 1.73 9.67
C LEU A 14 14.10 0.41 10.40
N VAL A 15 13.33 0.52 11.47
CA VAL A 15 12.93 -0.60 12.31
C VAL A 15 11.41 -0.71 12.26
N ILE A 16 10.91 -1.93 12.13
CA ILE A 16 9.48 -2.25 12.12
C ILE A 16 9.14 -3.19 13.28
N ARG A 17 7.85 -3.27 13.55
CA ARG A 17 7.30 -4.29 14.45
C ARG A 17 6.79 -5.46 13.61
N ASN A 18 7.38 -6.64 13.83
CA ASN A 18 6.98 -7.84 13.09
C ASN A 18 5.64 -8.42 13.62
N LYS A 19 5.15 -9.51 12.98
CA LYS A 19 3.90 -10.21 13.40
C LYS A 19 3.96 -10.76 14.84
N LYS A 20 5.17 -10.96 15.40
CA LYS A 20 5.41 -11.37 16.80
C LYS A 20 5.55 -10.19 17.76
N GLN A 21 5.29 -8.96 17.31
CA GLN A 21 5.44 -7.71 18.07
C GLN A 21 6.91 -7.38 18.45
N GLU A 22 7.88 -8.00 17.82
CA GLU A 22 9.29 -7.72 18.01
C GLU A 22 9.75 -6.58 17.11
N LEU A 23 10.70 -5.77 17.61
CA LEU A 23 11.34 -4.74 16.81
C LEU A 23 12.47 -5.37 15.97
N VAL A 24 12.32 -5.31 14.67
CA VAL A 24 13.29 -5.87 13.72
C VAL A 24 13.67 -4.86 12.65
N PRO A 25 14.88 -4.91 12.08
CA PRO A 25 15.22 -4.10 10.91
C PRO A 25 14.26 -4.36 9.75
N LEU A 26 13.86 -3.30 9.06
CA LEU A 26 13.08 -3.45 7.83
C LEU A 26 13.94 -4.15 6.77
N ARG A 27 13.39 -5.18 6.16
CA ARG A 27 13.92 -5.85 4.97
C ARG A 27 12.80 -6.02 3.98
N PHE A 28 13.01 -5.58 2.74
CA PHE A 28 11.98 -5.69 1.72
C PHE A 28 11.77 -7.16 1.35
N ASN A 29 10.55 -7.64 1.50
CA ASN A 29 10.13 -8.92 0.94
C ASN A 29 9.97 -8.81 -0.58
N GLU A 30 9.52 -9.90 -1.21
CA GLU A 30 9.39 -9.96 -2.67
C GLU A 30 8.33 -8.99 -3.20
N ALA A 31 7.13 -8.96 -2.61
CA ALA A 31 6.06 -8.03 -2.99
C ALA A 31 6.51 -6.56 -2.84
N GLN A 32 7.17 -6.22 -1.74
CA GLN A 32 7.73 -4.89 -1.50
C GLN A 32 8.84 -4.51 -2.49
N SER A 33 9.67 -5.49 -2.87
CA SER A 33 10.73 -5.28 -3.87
C SER A 33 10.16 -5.06 -5.27
N ASN A 34 9.08 -5.77 -5.62
CA ASN A 34 8.36 -5.58 -6.87
C ASN A 34 7.75 -4.18 -6.96
N LEU A 35 7.05 -3.74 -5.90
CA LEU A 35 6.54 -2.36 -5.83
C LEU A 35 7.66 -1.33 -5.95
N TYR A 36 8.77 -1.51 -5.23
CA TYR A 36 9.91 -0.60 -5.31
C TYR A 36 10.51 -0.53 -6.72
N ALA A 37 10.58 -1.64 -7.44
CA ALA A 37 11.06 -1.66 -8.83
C ALA A 37 10.18 -0.79 -9.74
N VAL A 38 8.84 -0.87 -9.62
CA VAL A 38 7.91 -0.03 -10.37
C VAL A 38 8.09 1.45 -10.02
N ILE A 39 8.20 1.79 -8.72
CA ILE A 39 8.48 3.17 -8.27
C ILE A 39 9.77 3.69 -8.91
N ARG A 40 10.85 2.89 -8.92
CA ARG A 40 12.13 3.26 -9.51
C ARG A 40 12.04 3.45 -11.02
N GLN A 41 11.27 2.62 -11.70
CA GLN A 41 11.04 2.75 -13.14
C GLN A 41 10.33 4.08 -13.47
N GLN A 42 9.25 4.43 -12.74
CA GLN A 42 8.55 5.69 -12.94
C GLN A 42 9.45 6.90 -12.65
N ALA A 43 10.21 6.87 -11.56
CA ALA A 43 11.15 7.91 -11.22
C ALA A 43 12.23 8.11 -12.31
N ALA A 44 12.73 7.02 -12.90
CA ALA A 44 13.72 7.07 -13.99
C ALA A 44 13.16 7.68 -15.28
N LEU A 45 11.85 7.58 -15.51
CA LEU A 45 11.16 8.21 -16.65
C LEU A 45 10.93 9.72 -16.43
N GLY A 46 11.25 10.27 -15.25
CA GLY A 46 11.00 11.67 -14.92
C GLY A 46 9.51 12.02 -14.88
N LYS A 47 8.65 11.06 -14.53
CA LYS A 47 7.21 11.23 -14.40
C LYS A 47 6.77 11.27 -12.94
N PRO A 48 5.65 11.93 -12.61
CA PRO A 48 5.01 11.79 -11.33
C PRO A 48 4.70 10.32 -11.04
N ILE A 49 4.91 9.88 -9.81
CA ILE A 49 4.61 8.50 -9.43
C ILE A 49 3.14 8.42 -9.05
N ARG A 50 2.38 7.64 -9.81
CA ARG A 50 0.94 7.40 -9.62
C ARG A 50 0.71 5.89 -9.70
N ILE A 51 0.55 5.24 -8.55
CA ILE A 51 0.46 3.77 -8.49
C ILE A 51 -0.83 3.37 -7.80
N ILE A 52 -1.54 2.42 -8.42
CA ILE A 52 -2.67 1.72 -7.84
C ILE A 52 -2.30 0.26 -7.61
N ILE A 53 -2.51 -0.23 -6.38
CA ILE A 53 -2.08 -1.56 -5.96
C ILE A 53 -3.28 -2.39 -5.54
N LEU A 54 -3.51 -3.47 -6.27
CA LEU A 54 -4.39 -4.55 -5.86
C LEU A 54 -3.53 -5.67 -5.25
N LYS A 55 -3.81 -6.04 -4.03
CA LYS A 55 -2.94 -6.92 -3.25
C LYS A 55 -3.71 -7.96 -2.45
N GLY A 56 -3.04 -9.05 -2.11
CA GLY A 56 -3.45 -9.92 -1.02
C GLY A 56 -3.28 -9.26 0.35
N ARG A 57 -3.89 -9.85 1.37
CA ARG A 57 -3.75 -9.35 2.74
C ARG A 57 -2.32 -9.49 3.28
N GLN A 58 -1.93 -8.57 4.14
CA GLN A 58 -0.72 -8.60 4.98
C GLN A 58 0.62 -8.81 4.24
N GLU A 59 0.75 -8.36 3.01
CA GLU A 59 2.00 -8.41 2.23
C GLU A 59 3.01 -7.31 2.60
N GLY A 60 2.66 -6.46 3.56
CA GLY A 60 3.54 -5.39 4.05
C GLY A 60 3.64 -4.17 3.12
N ILE A 61 2.69 -3.99 2.21
CA ILE A 61 2.69 -2.90 1.22
C ILE A 61 2.56 -1.54 1.89
N SER A 62 1.64 -1.39 2.84
CA SER A 62 1.53 -0.15 3.60
C SER A 62 2.85 0.16 4.34
N THR A 63 3.56 -0.86 4.84
CA THR A 63 4.85 -0.68 5.53
C THR A 63 5.93 -0.10 4.60
N VAL A 64 6.08 -0.64 3.40
CA VAL A 64 7.09 -0.13 2.46
C VAL A 64 6.71 1.23 1.90
N THR A 65 5.42 1.48 1.66
CA THR A 65 4.92 2.78 1.21
C THR A 65 5.22 3.87 2.25
N GLU A 66 4.88 3.60 3.53
CA GLU A 66 5.23 4.50 4.63
C GLU A 66 6.74 4.70 4.77
N ALA A 67 7.54 3.64 4.64
CA ALA A 67 9.00 3.73 4.76
C ALA A 67 9.63 4.61 3.66
N LEU A 68 9.19 4.46 2.42
CA LEU A 68 9.68 5.25 1.29
C LEU A 68 9.24 6.73 1.39
N MET A 69 7.98 6.99 1.76
CA MET A 69 7.48 8.35 1.96
C MET A 69 8.09 9.01 3.20
N PHE A 70 8.33 8.24 4.26
CA PHE A 70 9.08 8.72 5.43
C PHE A 70 10.50 9.12 5.04
N GLN A 71 11.23 8.25 4.34
CA GLN A 71 12.59 8.52 3.88
C GLN A 71 12.63 9.83 3.08
N ASP A 72 11.73 10.00 2.12
CA ASP A 72 11.64 11.20 1.32
C ASP A 72 11.39 12.45 2.18
N THR A 73 10.46 12.37 3.13
CA THR A 73 10.07 13.50 4.00
C THR A 73 11.16 13.92 4.97
N VAL A 74 11.98 12.98 5.47
CA VAL A 74 13.04 13.28 6.45
C VAL A 74 14.39 13.60 5.82
N THR A 75 14.52 13.45 4.49
CA THR A 75 15.78 13.72 3.76
C THR A 75 15.70 14.90 2.81
N ARG A 76 14.49 15.31 2.41
CA ARG A 76 14.28 16.46 1.51
C ARG A 76 13.55 17.62 2.21
N PRO A 77 13.89 18.87 1.91
CA PRO A 77 13.17 20.03 2.43
C PRO A 77 11.83 20.21 1.71
N ASN A 78 10.87 20.81 2.43
CA ASN A 78 9.55 21.23 1.95
C ASN A 78 8.64 20.08 1.45
N VAL A 79 8.89 18.84 1.88
CA VAL A 79 8.06 17.70 1.55
C VAL A 79 6.86 17.63 2.48
N LYS A 80 5.65 17.53 1.90
CA LYS A 80 4.39 17.36 2.61
C LYS A 80 3.82 16.00 2.29
N THR A 81 3.77 15.13 3.30
CA THR A 81 3.23 13.77 3.19
C THR A 81 1.89 13.66 3.90
N LEU A 82 0.88 13.15 3.20
CA LEU A 82 -0.44 12.86 3.73
C LEU A 82 -0.69 11.35 3.69
N ILE A 83 -1.16 10.82 4.82
CA ILE A 83 -1.60 9.43 4.98
C ILE A 83 -3.11 9.45 5.18
N VAL A 84 -3.86 8.71 4.38
CA VAL A 84 -5.32 8.59 4.53
C VAL A 84 -5.71 7.12 4.56
N ALA A 85 -6.45 6.71 5.57
CA ALA A 85 -6.99 5.35 5.70
C ALA A 85 -8.51 5.37 5.95
N HIS A 86 -9.15 4.22 5.77
CA HIS A 86 -10.61 4.05 5.82
C HIS A 86 -11.20 4.32 7.22
N ASP A 87 -10.46 4.06 8.29
CA ASP A 87 -10.91 4.29 9.67
C ASP A 87 -9.81 4.91 10.55
N SER A 88 -10.18 5.34 11.75
CA SER A 88 -9.28 6.02 12.69
C SER A 88 -8.23 5.09 13.30
N GLY A 89 -8.54 3.81 13.46
CA GLY A 89 -7.62 2.79 13.99
C GLY A 89 -6.51 2.51 12.98
N ALA A 90 -6.87 2.26 11.73
CA ALA A 90 -5.93 2.07 10.62
C ALA A 90 -5.05 3.31 10.43
N THR A 91 -5.66 4.51 10.38
CA THR A 91 -4.94 5.79 10.31
C THR A 91 -3.92 5.93 11.43
N GLY A 92 -4.34 5.66 12.67
CA GLY A 92 -3.47 5.73 13.84
C GLY A 92 -2.32 4.71 13.80
N ASN A 93 -2.56 3.51 13.28
CA ASN A 93 -1.53 2.47 13.16
C ASN A 93 -0.45 2.84 12.11
N LEU A 94 -0.85 3.32 10.94
CA LEU A 94 0.08 3.81 9.92
C LEU A 94 0.92 4.99 10.45
N PHE A 95 0.28 5.90 11.16
CA PHE A 95 1.00 7.03 11.74
C PHE A 95 1.97 6.65 12.85
N LYS A 96 1.61 5.68 13.70
CA LYS A 96 2.52 5.12 14.73
C LYS A 96 3.76 4.48 14.11
N MET A 97 3.63 3.90 12.92
CA MET A 97 4.77 3.35 12.18
C MET A 97 5.78 4.45 11.82
N ASN A 98 5.33 5.60 11.33
CA ASN A 98 6.18 6.74 11.05
C ASN A 98 6.86 7.31 12.31
N LYS A 99 6.15 7.31 13.44
CA LYS A 99 6.78 7.68 14.73
C LYS A 99 7.88 6.71 15.13
N LEU A 100 7.61 5.40 14.99
CA LEU A 100 8.61 4.37 15.27
C LEU A 100 9.85 4.54 14.38
N PHE A 101 9.66 4.78 13.08
CA PHE A 101 10.78 5.05 12.18
C PHE A 101 11.63 6.22 12.68
N TYR A 102 11.00 7.34 13.03
CA TYR A 102 11.72 8.49 13.54
C TYR A 102 12.45 8.21 14.87
N ASP A 103 11.76 7.59 15.82
CA ASP A 103 12.30 7.37 17.16
C ASP A 103 13.46 6.35 17.15
N CYS A 104 13.47 5.40 16.20
CA CYS A 104 14.54 4.43 16.01
C CYS A 104 15.70 4.93 15.13
N LEU A 105 15.58 6.06 14.44
CA LEU A 105 16.69 6.61 13.68
C LEU A 105 17.89 6.95 14.59
N PRO A 106 19.13 6.71 14.14
CA PRO A 106 20.30 7.23 14.81
C PRO A 106 20.20 8.75 15.01
N ARG A 107 20.52 9.26 16.20
CA ARG A 107 20.33 10.66 16.58
C ARG A 107 20.86 11.67 15.55
N ARG A 108 22.01 11.36 14.95
CA ARG A 108 22.64 12.18 13.89
C ARG A 108 21.83 12.23 12.58
N MET A 109 20.90 11.28 12.38
CA MET A 109 20.03 11.17 11.21
C MET A 109 18.62 11.72 11.45
N GLN A 110 18.29 12.02 12.71
CA GLN A 110 16.99 12.59 13.05
C GLN A 110 16.96 14.07 12.64
N PRO A 111 16.06 14.51 11.75
CA PRO A 111 15.85 15.92 11.50
C PRO A 111 15.29 16.61 12.74
N MET A 112 15.52 17.95 12.84
CA MET A 112 14.91 18.75 13.90
C MET A 112 13.39 18.61 13.86
N ARG A 113 12.78 18.34 15.03
CA ARG A 113 11.34 18.11 15.16
C ARG A 113 10.71 19.20 16.03
N LYS A 114 9.82 19.98 15.42
CA LYS A 114 9.07 21.04 16.10
C LYS A 114 7.82 20.50 16.80
N ASN A 115 7.11 19.58 16.14
CA ASN A 115 5.86 19.02 16.64
C ASN A 115 5.79 17.49 16.43
N SER A 116 5.19 16.81 17.39
CA SER A 116 4.85 15.41 17.31
C SER A 116 3.61 15.17 18.16
N ASN A 117 2.44 15.14 17.54
CA ASN A 117 1.17 14.87 18.19
C ASN A 117 0.52 13.57 17.68
N ALA A 118 -0.77 13.39 17.87
CA ALA A 118 -1.47 12.18 17.43
C ALA A 118 -1.69 12.10 15.91
N LYS A 119 -1.55 13.22 15.18
CA LYS A 119 -1.92 13.32 13.75
C LYS A 119 -0.83 13.92 12.87
N GLU A 120 0.25 14.47 13.45
CA GLU A 120 1.24 15.20 12.69
C GLU A 120 2.65 15.09 13.29
N LEU A 121 3.65 14.93 12.40
CA LEU A 121 5.07 15.12 12.65
C LEU A 121 5.56 16.30 11.81
N VAL A 122 6.17 17.30 12.45
CA VAL A 122 6.68 18.52 11.76
C VAL A 122 8.18 18.61 11.96
N PHE A 123 8.93 18.60 10.86
CA PHE A 123 10.40 18.64 10.83
C PHE A 123 10.91 20.05 10.55
N GLU A 124 10.78 20.90 11.55
CA GLU A 124 11.28 22.27 11.56
C GLU A 124 12.16 22.53 12.79
N ASN A 125 12.89 23.63 12.77
CA ASN A 125 13.56 24.12 13.98
C ASN A 125 12.52 24.49 15.05
N PRO A 126 12.57 23.89 16.25
CA PRO A 126 11.63 24.14 17.32
C PRO A 126 11.81 25.51 18.01
N THR A 127 12.89 26.24 17.72
CA THR A 127 13.17 27.54 18.34
C THR A 127 12.05 28.56 18.10
N ARG A 128 11.79 29.40 19.09
CA ARG A 128 10.89 30.56 18.96
C ARG A 128 11.61 31.82 18.46
N GLU A 129 12.95 31.81 18.48
CA GLU A 129 13.78 32.95 18.06
C GLU A 129 13.79 33.11 16.52
N PRO A 130 13.20 34.16 15.95
CA PRO A 130 13.09 34.32 14.50
C PRO A 130 14.45 34.35 13.78
N LYS A 131 15.46 34.99 14.38
CA LYS A 131 16.81 35.07 13.80
C LYS A 131 17.49 33.70 13.72
N GLU A 132 17.35 32.87 14.74
CA GLU A 132 17.88 31.52 14.76
C GLU A 132 17.13 30.62 13.79
N LYS A 133 15.80 30.74 13.74
CA LYS A 133 14.97 29.98 12.80
C LYS A 133 15.28 30.34 11.35
N ALA A 134 15.57 31.57 11.06
CA ALA A 134 16.00 32.03 9.73
C ALA A 134 17.35 31.42 9.32
N LYS A 135 18.32 31.29 10.25
CA LYS A 135 19.62 30.68 9.99
C LYS A 135 19.56 29.17 9.83
N LYS A 136 18.71 28.51 10.61
CA LYS A 136 18.55 27.04 10.64
C LYS A 136 17.06 26.67 10.63
N PRO A 137 16.37 26.74 9.49
CA PRO A 137 14.91 26.54 9.45
C PRO A 137 14.47 25.10 9.71
N GLY A 138 15.36 24.13 9.61
CA GLY A 138 15.02 22.72 9.53
C GLY A 138 14.55 22.35 8.12
N LEU A 139 13.92 21.21 7.96
CA LEU A 139 13.47 20.72 6.65
C LEU A 139 12.19 21.44 6.15
N ARG A 140 11.36 21.97 7.04
CA ARG A 140 10.01 22.48 6.73
C ARG A 140 9.11 21.40 6.10
N SER A 141 9.41 20.15 6.38
CA SER A 141 8.68 18.98 5.90
C SER A 141 7.74 18.48 6.98
N SER A 142 6.69 17.77 6.59
CA SER A 142 5.76 17.17 7.57
C SER A 142 5.13 15.89 7.06
N ILE A 143 4.74 15.03 8.02
CA ILE A 143 3.88 13.87 7.80
C ILE A 143 2.60 14.10 8.59
N ARG A 144 1.46 14.01 7.93
CA ARG A 144 0.13 14.16 8.53
C ARG A 144 -0.74 12.97 8.19
N CYS A 145 -1.58 12.56 9.12
CA CYS A 145 -2.57 11.51 8.88
C CYS A 145 -4.00 12.03 9.05
N GLN A 146 -4.91 11.50 8.21
CA GLN A 146 -6.34 11.81 8.25
C GLN A 146 -7.14 10.53 7.98
N THR A 147 -8.37 10.48 8.49
CA THR A 147 -9.30 9.39 8.20
C THR A 147 -10.22 9.82 7.06
N ALA A 148 -10.49 8.94 6.11
CA ALA A 148 -11.45 9.19 5.05
C ALA A 148 -12.83 9.54 5.65
N GLY A 149 -13.49 10.57 5.11
CA GLY A 149 -14.79 11.04 5.62
C GLY A 149 -14.72 11.94 6.87
N SER A 150 -13.53 12.23 7.43
CA SER A 150 -13.39 13.13 8.59
C SER A 150 -13.32 14.62 8.20
N GLY A 151 -14.17 15.10 7.31
CA GLY A 151 -14.16 16.49 6.84
C GLY A 151 -13.36 16.70 5.54
N SER A 152 -12.84 17.90 5.30
CA SER A 152 -12.07 18.23 4.10
C SER A 152 -10.68 17.61 4.12
N VAL A 153 -10.55 16.38 3.62
CA VAL A 153 -9.27 15.68 3.55
C VAL A 153 -8.36 16.36 2.53
N GLY A 154 -7.14 16.73 2.95
CA GLY A 154 -6.07 17.19 2.07
C GLY A 154 -6.20 18.59 1.47
N ARG A 155 -7.34 19.28 1.57
CA ARG A 155 -7.67 20.49 0.78
C ARG A 155 -6.88 21.78 1.09
N SER A 156 -6.03 21.79 2.10
CA SER A 156 -5.39 23.03 2.59
C SER A 156 -3.90 23.16 2.30
N ASP A 157 -3.26 22.16 1.72
CA ASP A 157 -1.81 22.11 1.49
C ASP A 157 -1.48 21.65 0.06
N THR A 158 -0.33 22.08 -0.46
CA THR A 158 0.28 21.42 -1.62
C THR A 158 1.03 20.19 -1.14
N LEU A 159 0.59 19.02 -1.60
CA LEU A 159 1.13 17.72 -1.16
C LEU A 159 2.20 17.20 -2.11
N THR A 160 3.23 16.59 -1.55
CA THR A 160 4.29 15.90 -2.31
C THR A 160 4.04 14.40 -2.37
N ASN A 161 3.74 13.80 -1.22
CA ASN A 161 3.47 12.37 -1.09
C ASN A 161 2.07 12.13 -0.52
N VAL A 162 1.35 11.19 -1.07
CA VAL A 162 0.03 10.77 -0.56
C VAL A 162 -0.05 9.25 -0.54
N HIS A 163 -0.29 8.69 0.63
CA HIS A 163 -0.62 7.29 0.82
C HIS A 163 -2.12 7.14 1.09
N ILE A 164 -2.81 6.44 0.22
CA ILE A 164 -4.23 6.13 0.28
C ILE A 164 -4.37 4.64 0.56
N SER A 165 -4.66 4.31 1.82
CA SER A 165 -4.70 2.93 2.30
C SER A 165 -6.12 2.40 2.38
N GLU A 166 -6.30 1.16 1.93
CA GLU A 166 -7.57 0.41 1.90
C GLU A 166 -8.70 1.20 1.21
N TYR A 167 -8.41 1.72 0.02
CA TYR A 167 -9.30 2.62 -0.71
C TYR A 167 -10.67 2.02 -1.03
N ALA A 168 -10.74 0.72 -1.35
CA ALA A 168 -12.00 0.03 -1.62
C ALA A 168 -12.99 0.11 -0.44
N PHE A 169 -12.48 0.26 0.79
CA PHE A 169 -13.28 0.35 2.02
C PHE A 169 -13.57 1.78 2.49
N TRP A 170 -13.21 2.79 1.69
CA TRP A 170 -13.54 4.17 2.01
C TRP A 170 -15.05 4.42 1.91
N PRO A 171 -15.58 5.51 2.52
CA PRO A 171 -16.99 5.89 2.44
C PRO A 171 -17.50 6.00 0.98
N LYS A 172 -18.82 6.04 0.82
CA LYS A 172 -19.47 6.07 -0.52
C LYS A 172 -19.04 7.26 -1.38
N ASP A 173 -18.68 8.39 -0.79
CA ASP A 173 -18.16 9.59 -1.45
C ASP A 173 -16.66 9.53 -1.76
N LYS A 174 -16.05 8.32 -1.74
CA LYS A 174 -14.61 8.11 -1.96
C LYS A 174 -14.08 8.76 -3.24
N LYS A 175 -14.86 8.79 -4.30
CA LYS A 175 -14.50 9.42 -5.57
C LYS A 175 -14.25 10.92 -5.40
N ASP A 176 -15.16 11.62 -4.73
CA ASP A 176 -15.04 13.07 -4.50
C ASP A 176 -13.89 13.38 -3.52
N LEU A 177 -13.68 12.51 -2.53
CA LEU A 177 -12.53 12.61 -1.62
C LEU A 177 -11.21 12.48 -2.37
N LEU A 178 -11.08 11.48 -3.24
CA LEU A 178 -9.89 11.28 -4.07
C LEU A 178 -9.66 12.48 -5.00
N LEU A 179 -10.69 12.95 -5.70
CA LEU A 179 -10.60 14.14 -6.55
C LEU A 179 -10.11 15.35 -5.76
N GLY A 180 -10.65 15.57 -4.56
CA GLY A 180 -10.22 16.65 -3.67
C GLY A 180 -8.75 16.57 -3.29
N ILE A 181 -8.25 15.37 -2.98
CA ILE A 181 -6.84 15.12 -2.68
C ILE A 181 -5.98 15.38 -3.92
N MET A 182 -6.35 14.82 -5.07
CA MET A 182 -5.55 14.94 -6.29
C MET A 182 -5.38 16.38 -6.78
N GLN A 183 -6.36 17.27 -6.51
CA GLN A 183 -6.21 18.71 -6.79
C GLN A 183 -5.09 19.39 -5.98
N THR A 184 -4.64 18.78 -4.90
CA THR A 184 -3.57 19.32 -4.04
C THR A 184 -2.19 18.78 -4.37
N VAL A 185 -2.11 17.80 -5.27
CA VAL A 185 -0.84 17.17 -5.68
C VAL A 185 -0.43 17.68 -7.04
N PRO A 186 0.67 18.41 -7.16
CA PRO A 186 1.17 18.89 -8.44
C PRO A 186 1.51 17.74 -9.41
N ASN A 187 1.37 18.01 -10.70
CA ASN A 187 1.87 17.11 -11.74
C ASN A 187 3.38 17.33 -11.92
N ASP A 188 4.16 16.87 -10.95
CA ASP A 188 5.61 17.08 -10.88
C ASP A 188 6.32 15.74 -10.57
N PRO A 189 7.46 15.43 -11.22
CA PRO A 189 8.23 14.20 -11.00
C PRO A 189 8.64 13.95 -9.54
N SER A 190 8.68 14.98 -8.71
CA SER A 190 9.00 14.86 -7.28
C SER A 190 7.83 14.37 -6.43
N THR A 191 6.63 14.16 -7.03
CA THR A 191 5.41 13.77 -6.31
C THR A 191 5.11 12.29 -6.44
N MET A 192 4.60 11.69 -5.36
CA MET A 192 4.22 10.28 -5.31
C MET A 192 2.85 10.10 -4.67
N VAL A 193 1.94 9.46 -5.39
CA VAL A 193 0.65 9.01 -4.85
C VAL A 193 0.55 7.51 -5.01
N VAL A 194 0.27 6.83 -3.91
CA VAL A 194 0.07 5.38 -3.86
C VAL A 194 -1.31 5.09 -3.30
N ILE A 195 -2.14 4.44 -4.10
CA ILE A 195 -3.43 3.85 -3.68
C ILE A 195 -3.21 2.36 -3.50
N GLU A 196 -3.63 1.81 -2.36
CA GLU A 196 -3.56 0.36 -2.13
C GLU A 196 -4.83 -0.17 -1.47
N SER A 197 -5.27 -1.35 -1.89
CA SER A 197 -6.40 -2.05 -1.28
C SER A 197 -6.42 -3.53 -1.63
N THR A 198 -7.11 -4.35 -0.81
CA THR A 198 -7.77 -5.55 -1.30
C THR A 198 -9.04 -5.14 -2.04
N ALA A 199 -9.60 -6.03 -2.86
CA ALA A 199 -10.83 -5.76 -3.58
C ALA A 199 -12.05 -5.72 -2.64
N ASN A 200 -13.06 -4.94 -3.01
CA ASN A 200 -14.35 -4.89 -2.34
C ASN A 200 -15.48 -4.76 -3.39
N GLY A 201 -15.51 -5.73 -4.31
CA GLY A 201 -16.47 -5.78 -5.41
C GLY A 201 -16.30 -4.70 -6.47
N TYR A 202 -17.41 -4.42 -7.17
CA TYR A 202 -17.44 -3.46 -8.26
C TYR A 202 -17.71 -2.05 -7.72
N ASP A 203 -16.65 -1.36 -7.35
CA ASP A 203 -16.68 0.00 -6.81
C ASP A 203 -15.72 0.94 -7.58
N HIS A 204 -15.57 2.17 -7.12
CA HIS A 204 -14.66 3.13 -7.77
C HIS A 204 -13.18 2.67 -7.74
N PHE A 205 -12.77 1.78 -6.83
CA PHE A 205 -11.42 1.20 -6.87
C PHE A 205 -11.27 0.29 -8.11
N LYS A 206 -12.30 -0.52 -8.41
CA LYS A 206 -12.34 -1.34 -9.62
C LYS A 206 -12.34 -0.48 -10.89
N GLU A 207 -13.14 0.61 -10.93
CA GLU A 207 -13.12 1.54 -12.07
C GLU A 207 -11.73 2.12 -12.32
N LEU A 208 -11.03 2.54 -11.26
CA LEU A 208 -9.66 3.04 -11.35
C LEU A 208 -8.67 1.97 -11.80
N TRP A 209 -8.83 0.75 -11.28
CA TRP A 209 -8.00 -0.39 -11.64
C TRP A 209 -8.14 -0.73 -13.11
N ASP A 210 -9.36 -0.86 -13.62
CA ASP A 210 -9.63 -1.14 -15.03
C ASP A 210 -9.07 -0.03 -15.93
N GLY A 211 -9.26 1.22 -15.55
CA GLY A 211 -8.67 2.34 -16.26
C GLY A 211 -7.14 2.30 -16.31
N ALA A 212 -6.50 1.80 -15.25
CA ALA A 212 -5.05 1.63 -15.20
C ALA A 212 -4.57 0.48 -16.08
N GLU A 213 -5.25 -0.68 -16.06
CA GLU A 213 -4.93 -1.82 -16.92
C GLU A 213 -5.12 -1.48 -18.41
N ASN A 214 -6.18 -0.75 -18.75
CA ASN A 214 -6.49 -0.35 -20.13
C ASN A 214 -5.75 0.92 -20.58
N GLY A 215 -4.95 1.54 -19.71
CA GLY A 215 -4.21 2.77 -20.04
C GLY A 215 -5.09 4.01 -20.28
N THR A 216 -6.33 4.02 -19.77
CA THR A 216 -7.28 5.14 -19.90
C THR A 216 -7.18 6.16 -18.78
N ASN A 217 -6.33 5.92 -17.78
CA ASN A 217 -5.97 6.86 -16.73
C ASN A 217 -4.44 6.89 -16.52
N GLU A 218 -3.95 7.74 -15.61
CA GLU A 218 -2.51 7.92 -15.36
C GLU A 218 -1.93 6.95 -14.31
N TRP A 219 -2.74 6.05 -13.76
CA TRP A 219 -2.30 5.12 -12.73
C TRP A 219 -1.54 3.94 -13.32
N ILE A 220 -0.47 3.54 -12.64
CA ILE A 220 0.28 2.33 -12.96
C ILE A 220 -0.27 1.20 -12.10
N PRO A 221 -0.88 0.15 -12.68
CA PRO A 221 -1.40 -0.95 -11.91
C PRO A 221 -0.26 -1.85 -11.43
N VAL A 222 -0.34 -2.24 -10.16
CA VAL A 222 0.57 -3.23 -9.55
C VAL A 222 -0.28 -4.28 -8.86
N PHE A 223 -0.28 -5.48 -9.39
CA PHE A 223 -0.93 -6.61 -8.76
C PHE A 223 0.08 -7.42 -7.96
N LEU A 224 -0.29 -7.75 -6.73
CA LEU A 224 0.53 -8.53 -5.80
C LEU A 224 -0.28 -9.72 -5.30
N PRO A 225 -0.07 -10.91 -5.88
CA PRO A 225 -0.78 -12.12 -5.47
C PRO A 225 -0.25 -12.66 -4.13
N TRP A 226 -1.13 -13.29 -3.36
CA TRP A 226 -0.84 -13.77 -2.01
C TRP A 226 0.40 -14.65 -1.87
N TYR A 227 0.71 -15.42 -2.91
CA TYR A 227 1.81 -16.40 -2.87
C TYR A 227 3.21 -15.76 -2.94
N LEU A 228 3.31 -14.44 -3.12
CA LEU A 228 4.56 -13.70 -2.93
C LEU A 228 4.96 -13.58 -1.44
N GLU A 229 4.00 -13.75 -0.52
CA GLU A 229 4.29 -13.72 0.91
C GLU A 229 4.85 -15.08 1.37
N LYS A 230 6.14 -15.09 1.65
CA LYS A 230 6.88 -16.32 2.05
C LYS A 230 6.37 -16.96 3.34
N GLY A 231 5.67 -16.20 4.18
CA GLY A 231 5.07 -16.70 5.41
C GLY A 231 3.76 -17.46 5.21
N TYR A 232 3.20 -17.48 3.99
CA TYR A 232 1.96 -18.18 3.69
C TYR A 232 2.25 -19.64 3.30
N ARG A 233 2.79 -20.37 4.26
CA ARG A 233 3.19 -21.77 4.14
C ARG A 233 2.82 -22.55 5.40
N MET A 234 2.50 -23.82 5.24
CA MET A 234 2.19 -24.73 6.33
C MET A 234 2.70 -26.14 6.02
N ALA A 235 3.22 -26.82 7.03
CA ALA A 235 3.70 -28.19 6.87
C ALA A 235 2.59 -29.11 6.33
N VAL A 236 2.95 -29.92 5.36
CA VAL A 236 2.02 -30.85 4.69
C VAL A 236 1.96 -32.15 5.50
N PRO A 237 0.77 -32.61 5.95
CA PRO A 237 0.62 -33.88 6.61
C PRO A 237 1.00 -35.03 5.68
N PRO A 238 1.63 -36.11 6.20
CA PRO A 238 1.90 -37.32 5.41
C PRO A 238 0.63 -37.91 4.78
N GLY A 239 0.71 -38.32 3.52
CA GLY A 239 -0.43 -38.88 2.80
C GLY A 239 -1.47 -37.85 2.32
N THR A 240 -1.14 -36.57 2.28
CA THR A 240 -2.03 -35.55 1.73
C THR A 240 -2.24 -35.79 0.24
N GLU A 241 -3.49 -35.93 -0.17
CA GLU A 241 -3.90 -35.96 -1.57
C GLU A 241 -4.37 -34.57 -2.03
N TRP A 242 -3.93 -34.15 -3.23
CA TRP A 242 -4.31 -32.87 -3.84
C TRP A 242 -5.43 -33.10 -4.86
N THR A 243 -6.43 -32.21 -4.85
CA THR A 243 -7.49 -32.19 -5.85
C THR A 243 -6.96 -31.78 -7.21
N GLU A 244 -7.71 -32.04 -8.29
CA GLU A 244 -7.30 -31.60 -9.62
C GLU A 244 -7.27 -30.05 -9.72
N GLU A 245 -8.19 -29.34 -9.05
CA GLU A 245 -8.15 -27.87 -8.93
C GLU A 245 -6.84 -27.40 -8.31
N GLU A 246 -6.40 -28.01 -7.21
CA GLU A 246 -5.15 -27.61 -6.54
C GLU A 246 -3.91 -27.93 -7.38
N ARG A 247 -3.92 -29.04 -8.09
CA ARG A 247 -2.86 -29.38 -9.05
C ARG A 247 -2.83 -28.39 -10.20
N GLN A 248 -3.99 -27.91 -10.65
CA GLN A 248 -4.06 -26.85 -11.65
C GLN A 248 -3.48 -25.54 -11.12
N LEU A 249 -3.81 -25.12 -9.88
CA LEU A 249 -3.21 -23.94 -9.24
C LEU A 249 -1.68 -24.06 -9.13
N GLN A 250 -1.14 -25.25 -8.87
CA GLN A 250 0.31 -25.48 -8.90
C GLN A 250 0.90 -25.19 -10.29
N ARG A 251 0.26 -25.72 -11.34
CA ARG A 251 0.73 -25.52 -12.72
C ARG A 251 0.66 -24.07 -13.16
N ASP A 252 -0.45 -23.39 -12.84
CA ASP A 252 -0.73 -22.05 -13.33
C ASP A 252 0.10 -20.96 -12.60
N PHE A 253 0.32 -21.14 -11.29
CA PHE A 253 0.94 -20.11 -10.44
C PHE A 253 2.26 -20.55 -9.79
N GLY A 254 2.72 -21.77 -10.06
CA GLY A 254 3.95 -22.30 -9.48
C GLY A 254 3.89 -22.52 -7.98
N LEU A 255 2.70 -22.78 -7.42
CA LEU A 255 2.52 -23.00 -5.99
C LEU A 255 3.17 -24.31 -5.55
N ASP A 256 3.81 -24.28 -4.39
CA ASP A 256 4.28 -25.51 -3.77
C ASP A 256 3.24 -26.12 -2.81
N GLU A 257 3.51 -27.32 -2.33
CA GLU A 257 2.58 -28.04 -1.46
C GLU A 257 2.34 -27.37 -0.11
N GLU A 258 3.33 -26.68 0.45
CA GLU A 258 3.17 -25.95 1.70
C GLU A 258 2.25 -24.73 1.52
N GLN A 259 2.29 -24.07 0.36
CA GLN A 259 1.37 -22.98 0.01
C GLN A 259 -0.05 -23.52 -0.20
N LEU A 260 -0.23 -24.64 -0.87
CA LEU A 260 -1.55 -25.27 -1.00
C LEU A 260 -2.11 -25.70 0.36
N GLN A 261 -1.28 -26.23 1.24
CA GLN A 261 -1.70 -26.59 2.60
C GLN A 261 -2.11 -25.35 3.40
N TRP A 262 -1.36 -24.27 3.29
CA TRP A 262 -1.72 -22.99 3.90
C TRP A 262 -3.04 -22.46 3.34
N ARG A 263 -3.25 -22.53 2.02
CA ARG A 263 -4.52 -22.13 1.36
C ARG A 263 -5.70 -22.91 1.95
N ARG A 264 -5.61 -24.23 2.06
CA ARG A 264 -6.65 -25.07 2.70
C ARG A 264 -6.96 -24.62 4.13
N TRP A 265 -5.92 -24.37 4.90
CA TRP A 265 -6.07 -23.89 6.27
C TRP A 265 -6.72 -22.52 6.29
N CYS A 266 -6.27 -21.57 5.48
CA CYS A 266 -6.77 -20.20 5.43
C CYS A 266 -8.25 -20.17 5.04
N ILE A 267 -8.66 -20.93 4.04
CA ILE A 267 -10.07 -21.05 3.63
C ILE A 267 -10.92 -21.49 4.84
N ARG A 268 -10.51 -22.53 5.56
CA ARG A 268 -11.27 -23.03 6.70
C ARG A 268 -11.27 -22.12 7.91
N ALA A 269 -10.11 -21.55 8.24
CA ALA A 269 -9.91 -20.81 9.49
C ALA A 269 -10.21 -19.32 9.38
N ASN A 270 -9.89 -18.69 8.26
CA ASN A 270 -9.96 -17.24 8.10
C ASN A 270 -11.06 -16.78 7.14
N CYS A 271 -11.52 -17.67 6.24
CA CYS A 271 -12.51 -17.34 5.21
C CYS A 271 -13.83 -18.13 5.41
N GLY A 272 -14.14 -18.57 6.62
CA GLY A 272 -15.40 -19.24 6.94
C GLY A 272 -15.72 -20.50 6.13
N GLY A 273 -14.72 -21.10 5.45
CA GLY A 273 -14.88 -22.21 4.53
C GLY A 273 -15.18 -21.79 3.08
N SER A 274 -15.27 -20.48 2.80
CA SER A 274 -15.57 -19.96 1.47
C SER A 274 -14.29 -19.80 0.65
N VAL A 275 -14.23 -20.48 -0.49
CA VAL A 275 -13.19 -20.29 -1.50
C VAL A 275 -13.31 -18.91 -2.14
N GLU A 276 -14.51 -18.40 -2.26
CA GLU A 276 -14.81 -17.08 -2.79
C GLU A 276 -14.20 -15.98 -1.92
N GLU A 277 -14.44 -16.02 -0.60
CA GLU A 277 -13.81 -15.07 0.31
C GLU A 277 -12.28 -15.17 0.28
N PHE A 278 -11.74 -16.38 0.13
CA PHE A 278 -10.30 -16.55 -0.06
C PHE A 278 -9.81 -15.84 -1.31
N ARG A 279 -10.47 -16.01 -2.45
CA ARG A 279 -10.09 -15.37 -3.71
C ARG A 279 -10.14 -13.85 -3.64
N GLN A 280 -11.10 -13.29 -2.93
CA GLN A 280 -11.18 -11.84 -2.71
C GLN A 280 -10.02 -11.32 -1.87
N GLU A 281 -9.72 -11.98 -0.76
CA GLU A 281 -8.72 -11.53 0.22
C GLU A 281 -7.29 -11.96 -0.13
N TYR A 282 -7.16 -13.06 -0.86
CA TYR A 282 -5.89 -13.71 -1.26
C TYR A 282 -5.95 -14.11 -2.74
N PRO A 283 -6.09 -13.15 -3.66
CA PRO A 283 -6.29 -13.45 -5.08
C PRO A 283 -5.03 -14.02 -5.74
N ASN A 284 -5.24 -14.92 -6.71
CA ASN A 284 -4.19 -15.37 -7.62
C ASN A 284 -4.07 -14.45 -8.84
N THR A 285 -5.17 -13.82 -9.26
CA THR A 285 -5.25 -12.90 -10.40
C THR A 285 -6.11 -11.68 -10.06
N PRO A 286 -5.95 -10.54 -10.77
CA PRO A 286 -6.81 -9.37 -10.57
C PRO A 286 -8.29 -9.66 -10.81
N ALA A 287 -8.61 -10.44 -11.86
CA ALA A 287 -9.99 -10.78 -12.20
C ALA A 287 -10.69 -11.52 -11.04
N GLU A 288 -9.98 -12.47 -10.40
CA GLU A 288 -10.48 -13.27 -9.29
C GLU A 288 -10.82 -12.41 -8.07
N ALA A 289 -10.03 -11.37 -7.80
CA ALA A 289 -10.21 -10.49 -6.64
C ALA A 289 -11.55 -9.74 -6.64
N PHE A 290 -12.03 -9.34 -7.81
CA PHE A 290 -13.23 -8.50 -7.94
C PHE A 290 -14.53 -9.29 -8.13
N LEU A 291 -14.46 -10.61 -8.35
CA LEU A 291 -15.62 -11.42 -8.70
C LEU A 291 -16.69 -11.54 -7.60
N LEU A 292 -16.42 -11.17 -6.35
CA LEU A 292 -17.15 -11.73 -5.21
C LEU A 292 -17.49 -10.73 -4.10
N SER A 293 -18.20 -9.65 -4.40
CA SER A 293 -18.89 -8.93 -3.34
C SER A 293 -20.37 -8.71 -3.69
N GLY A 294 -21.20 -9.35 -2.93
CA GLY A 294 -22.66 -9.33 -3.06
C GLY A 294 -23.23 -10.65 -3.57
N THR A 295 -24.52 -10.91 -3.32
CA THR A 295 -25.26 -11.98 -4.00
C THR A 295 -25.53 -11.55 -5.44
N PRO A 296 -24.74 -12.00 -6.42
CA PRO A 296 -24.92 -11.55 -7.79
C PRO A 296 -26.24 -12.12 -8.34
N PHE A 297 -27.00 -11.29 -9.02
CA PHE A 297 -28.18 -11.74 -9.76
C PHE A 297 -27.82 -12.69 -10.92
N PHE A 298 -26.60 -12.58 -11.43
CA PHE A 298 -26.01 -13.44 -12.43
C PHE A 298 -24.78 -14.18 -11.88
N ASP A 299 -24.53 -15.38 -12.38
CA ASP A 299 -23.32 -16.14 -12.08
C ASP A 299 -22.08 -15.36 -12.59
N ASN A 300 -21.27 -14.88 -11.67
CA ASN A 300 -20.10 -14.08 -11.99
C ASN A 300 -19.03 -14.89 -12.74
N GLN A 301 -18.97 -16.21 -12.57
CA GLN A 301 -18.07 -17.06 -13.35
C GLN A 301 -18.52 -17.13 -14.81
N ALA A 302 -19.80 -17.24 -15.05
CA ALA A 302 -20.36 -17.21 -16.41
C ALA A 302 -20.10 -15.87 -17.09
N LEU A 303 -20.23 -14.77 -16.37
CA LEU A 303 -19.93 -13.42 -16.91
C LEU A 303 -18.44 -13.23 -17.25
N ALA A 304 -17.55 -13.72 -16.40
CA ALA A 304 -16.09 -13.66 -16.64
C ALA A 304 -15.69 -14.48 -17.88
N VAL A 305 -16.28 -15.68 -18.04
CA VAL A 305 -16.06 -16.51 -19.24
C VAL A 305 -16.61 -15.82 -20.50
N GLN A 306 -17.75 -15.14 -20.42
CA GLN A 306 -18.30 -14.37 -21.54
C GLN A 306 -17.43 -13.17 -21.90
N GLN A 307 -16.87 -12.47 -20.93
CA GLN A 307 -15.95 -11.36 -21.18
C GLN A 307 -14.65 -11.81 -21.86
N MET A 308 -14.12 -12.99 -21.50
CA MET A 308 -12.94 -13.56 -22.16
C MET A 308 -13.18 -13.99 -23.62
N HIS A 309 -14.44 -14.23 -23.99
CA HIS A 309 -14.83 -14.67 -25.33
C HIS A 309 -15.59 -13.60 -26.12
N ALA A 310 -15.79 -12.41 -25.55
CA ALA A 310 -16.40 -11.31 -26.26
C ALA A 310 -15.47 -10.85 -27.40
N PRO A 311 -15.95 -10.71 -28.64
CA PRO A 311 -15.14 -10.12 -29.71
C PRO A 311 -14.79 -8.69 -29.33
N GLU A 312 -13.54 -8.30 -29.63
CA GLU A 312 -13.11 -6.91 -29.51
C GLU A 312 -14.03 -5.99 -30.34
N PRO A 313 -14.37 -4.80 -29.84
CA PRO A 313 -15.28 -3.88 -30.51
C PRO A 313 -14.72 -3.31 -31.84
#